data_57cd3f6f2166144bf27b698ca1807397
#
_entry.id   57cd3f6f2166144bf27b698ca1807397
#
_cell.length_a   1.000
_cell.length_b   1.000
_cell.length_c   1.000
_cell.angle_alpha   90.00
_cell.angle_beta   90.00
_cell.angle_gamma   90.00
#
_symmetry.space_group_name_H-M   'P 1'
#
loop_
_entity.id
_entity.type
_entity.pdbx_description
1 polymer ?
#
loop_
_entity_poly.entity_id
_entity_poly.type
_entity_poly.pdbx_seq_one_letter_code
_entity_poly.pdbx_strand_id
1 'polypeptide(L)'
;FNRWTSQPNDNLPNLPLEDLPAGVTLYPTTYSPNAFMVPRTVFDRVGGFNESYIQIFEESDFGWRIMEAGYEGYILTTARTRHYGFLESGCVPELRQLGIEKPFRTYCFARNRLRFARRHVDLLQVFSIALIFAPLSCVYYGFVAIRNGRPDIAWKYLAGTLRGILDCLKGRPKQVASSVRR
;
A
#
# COMPACT_ATOMS: atom_id res chain seq x y z
N PHE A 1 -0.74 -3.99 -9.23
CA PHE A 1 -0.58 -4.71 -7.96
C PHE A 1 -0.40 -6.21 -8.22
N ASN A 2 0.69 -6.77 -7.73
CA ASN A 2 0.95 -8.19 -7.85
C ASN A 2 0.16 -8.97 -6.80
N ARG A 3 -0.80 -9.78 -7.23
CA ARG A 3 -1.71 -10.52 -6.33
C ARG A 3 -1.01 -11.61 -5.51
N TRP A 4 0.16 -12.08 -5.95
CA TRP A 4 0.91 -13.15 -5.27
C TRP A 4 1.89 -12.64 -4.22
N THR A 5 2.40 -11.42 -4.40
CA THR A 5 3.42 -10.83 -3.51
C THR A 5 2.91 -9.65 -2.70
N SER A 6 1.72 -9.14 -3.00
CA SER A 6 1.16 -7.89 -2.46
C SER A 6 2.06 -6.67 -2.69
N GLN A 7 2.85 -6.68 -3.76
CA GLN A 7 3.66 -5.53 -4.11
C GLN A 7 2.91 -4.64 -5.11
N PRO A 8 2.98 -3.31 -4.96
CA PRO A 8 2.47 -2.41 -5.97
C PRO A 8 3.23 -2.63 -7.28
N ASN A 9 2.51 -2.65 -8.40
CA ASN A 9 3.08 -2.56 -9.74
C ASN A 9 2.82 -1.16 -10.25
N ASP A 10 3.86 -0.36 -10.29
CA ASP A 10 3.78 0.95 -10.93
C ASP A 10 3.97 0.77 -12.43
N ASN A 11 3.00 1.21 -13.22
CA ASN A 11 3.10 1.18 -14.68
C ASN A 11 4.15 2.18 -15.22
N LEU A 12 4.57 3.12 -14.38
CA LEU A 12 5.55 4.16 -14.67
C LEU A 12 6.58 4.27 -13.52
N PRO A 13 7.34 3.22 -13.21
CA PRO A 13 8.27 3.27 -12.09
C PRO A 13 9.41 4.25 -12.39
N ASN A 14 9.45 5.36 -11.66
CA ASN A 14 10.57 6.31 -11.63
C ASN A 14 11.04 6.82 -13.02
N LEU A 15 10.14 6.92 -14.00
CA LEU A 15 10.48 7.55 -15.26
C LEU A 15 10.64 9.06 -15.04
N PRO A 16 11.77 9.66 -15.46
CA PRO A 16 11.91 11.09 -15.54
C PRO A 16 10.78 11.70 -16.36
N LEU A 17 10.29 12.88 -15.98
CA LEU A 17 9.19 13.53 -16.71
C LEU A 17 9.52 13.83 -18.17
N GLU A 18 10.82 14.05 -18.47
CA GLU A 18 11.34 14.24 -19.82
C GLU A 18 11.28 12.99 -20.70
N ASP A 19 11.25 11.80 -20.09
CA ASP A 19 11.19 10.52 -20.80
C ASP A 19 9.76 10.07 -21.10
N LEU A 20 8.75 10.83 -20.65
CA LEU A 20 7.35 10.53 -20.98
C LEU A 20 7.09 10.83 -22.46
N PRO A 21 6.37 9.92 -23.17
CA PRO A 21 6.04 10.15 -24.57
C PRO A 21 5.32 11.49 -24.78
N ALA A 22 5.78 12.26 -25.74
CA ALA A 22 5.13 13.51 -26.10
C ALA A 22 3.69 13.28 -26.58
N GLY A 23 2.75 14.08 -26.06
CA GLY A 23 1.34 14.03 -26.46
C GLY A 23 0.45 13.08 -25.68
N VAL A 24 0.99 12.23 -24.81
CA VAL A 24 0.17 11.41 -23.89
C VAL A 24 -0.03 12.17 -22.60
N THR A 25 -1.27 12.47 -22.26
CA THR A 25 -1.63 13.20 -21.05
C THR A 25 -2.21 12.32 -19.94
N LEU A 26 -2.65 11.09 -20.28
CA LEU A 26 -3.30 10.16 -19.37
C LEU A 26 -2.68 8.77 -19.47
N TYR A 27 -2.26 8.22 -18.33
CA TYR A 27 -1.84 6.83 -18.22
C TYR A 27 -2.77 6.06 -17.29
N PRO A 28 -3.29 4.90 -17.71
CA PRO A 28 -4.12 4.09 -16.82
C PRO A 28 -3.32 3.62 -15.61
N THR A 29 -3.93 3.70 -14.44
CA THR A 29 -3.32 3.25 -13.19
C THR A 29 -4.36 2.58 -12.29
N THR A 30 -3.88 1.65 -11.49
CA THR A 30 -4.67 0.98 -10.45
C THR A 30 -4.32 1.47 -9.06
N TYR A 31 -3.41 2.41 -8.97
CA TYR A 31 -2.88 2.94 -7.72
C TYR A 31 -3.27 4.41 -7.56
N SER A 32 -3.74 4.77 -6.36
CA SER A 32 -4.03 6.16 -5.98
C SER A 32 -2.84 6.69 -5.19
N PRO A 33 -2.00 7.55 -5.78
CA PRO A 33 -0.88 8.17 -5.07
C PRO A 33 -1.39 9.23 -4.08
N ASN A 34 -0.48 9.78 -3.27
CA ASN A 34 -0.74 10.78 -2.24
C ASN A 34 -1.51 12.05 -2.72
N ALA A 35 -1.54 12.32 -4.02
CA ALA A 35 -2.29 13.42 -4.59
C ALA A 35 -3.18 12.90 -5.72
N PHE A 36 -4.47 12.84 -5.49
CA PHE A 36 -5.45 12.40 -6.46
C PHE A 36 -6.76 13.18 -6.33
N MET A 37 -7.56 13.14 -7.37
CA MET A 37 -8.92 13.65 -7.40
C MET A 37 -9.88 12.51 -7.69
N VAL A 38 -11.02 12.51 -7.01
CA VAL A 38 -12.10 11.55 -7.24
C VAL A 38 -13.43 12.31 -7.26
N PRO A 39 -14.33 12.02 -8.22
CA PRO A 39 -15.67 12.61 -8.22
C PRO A 39 -16.42 12.23 -6.93
N ARG A 40 -17.18 13.19 -6.39
CA ARG A 40 -17.96 12.97 -5.17
C ARG A 40 -18.90 11.76 -5.28
N THR A 41 -19.51 11.55 -6.43
CA THR A 41 -20.39 10.41 -6.70
C THR A 41 -19.66 9.07 -6.61
N VAL A 42 -18.41 8.99 -7.06
CA VAL A 42 -17.57 7.79 -6.92
C VAL A 42 -17.21 7.56 -5.45
N PHE A 43 -16.77 8.62 -4.76
CA PHE A 43 -16.45 8.56 -3.34
C PHE A 43 -17.65 8.07 -2.50
N ASP A 44 -18.84 8.61 -2.75
CA ASP A 44 -20.04 8.21 -2.02
C ASP A 44 -20.46 6.77 -2.35
N ARG A 45 -20.23 6.30 -3.58
CA ARG A 45 -20.55 4.93 -3.99
C ARG A 45 -19.61 3.89 -3.39
N VAL A 46 -18.28 4.15 -3.38
CA VAL A 46 -17.29 3.19 -2.90
C VAL A 46 -17.03 3.31 -1.40
N GLY A 47 -17.48 4.39 -0.78
CA GLY A 47 -17.19 4.77 0.60
C GLY A 47 -15.81 5.41 0.74
N GLY A 48 -15.56 6.02 1.90
CA GLY A 48 -14.29 6.66 2.23
C GLY A 48 -13.12 5.69 2.46
N PHE A 49 -12.03 6.21 2.97
CA PHE A 49 -10.89 5.39 3.36
C PHE A 49 -11.25 4.41 4.48
N ASN A 50 -10.62 3.25 4.43
CA ASN A 50 -10.79 2.25 5.49
C ASN A 50 -9.84 2.58 6.65
N GLU A 51 -10.39 3.19 7.70
CA GLU A 51 -9.66 3.65 8.88
C GLU A 51 -8.91 2.53 9.63
N SER A 52 -9.26 1.25 9.42
CA SER A 52 -8.56 0.13 10.05
C SER A 52 -7.10 0.00 9.64
N TYR A 53 -6.73 0.59 8.50
CA TYR A 53 -5.33 0.63 8.07
C TYR A 53 -4.49 1.62 8.89
N ILE A 54 -5.08 2.72 9.33
CA ILE A 54 -4.44 3.83 10.06
C ILE A 54 -3.42 4.56 9.17
N GLN A 55 -2.46 3.84 8.61
CA GLN A 55 -1.41 4.34 7.73
C GLN A 55 -0.92 3.22 6.81
N ILE A 56 -0.66 3.54 5.54
CA ILE A 56 -0.20 2.62 4.47
C ILE A 56 -1.26 1.57 4.10
N PHE A 57 -1.48 1.39 2.82
CA PHE A 57 -2.50 0.57 2.17
C PHE A 57 -3.93 1.16 2.18
N GLU A 58 -4.21 2.25 2.88
CA GLU A 58 -5.51 2.93 2.82
C GLU A 58 -5.82 3.46 1.42
N GLU A 59 -4.83 4.05 0.77
CA GLU A 59 -4.94 4.55 -0.62
C GLU A 59 -5.05 3.38 -1.61
N SER A 60 -4.27 2.32 -1.40
CA SER A 60 -4.34 1.12 -2.23
C SER A 60 -5.69 0.41 -2.11
N ASP A 61 -6.26 0.31 -0.90
CA ASP A 61 -7.59 -0.24 -0.67
C ASP A 61 -8.67 0.61 -1.34
N PHE A 62 -8.55 1.92 -1.25
CA PHE A 62 -9.49 2.85 -1.86
C PHE A 62 -9.46 2.76 -3.39
N GLY A 63 -8.27 2.80 -4.00
CA GLY A 63 -8.10 2.64 -5.44
C GLY A 63 -8.61 1.29 -5.95
N TRP A 64 -8.36 0.22 -5.20
CA TRP A 64 -8.86 -1.10 -5.54
C TRP A 64 -10.39 -1.15 -5.56
N ARG A 65 -11.06 -0.59 -4.54
CA ARG A 65 -12.54 -0.53 -4.49
C ARG A 65 -13.14 0.33 -5.61
N ILE A 66 -12.46 1.38 -6.03
CA ILE A 66 -12.85 2.19 -7.20
C ILE A 66 -12.88 1.31 -8.45
N MET A 67 -11.82 0.51 -8.66
CA MET A 67 -11.76 -0.41 -9.81
C MET A 67 -12.79 -1.54 -9.72
N GLU A 68 -12.99 -2.14 -8.55
CA GLU A 68 -14.02 -3.17 -8.35
C GLU A 68 -15.43 -2.62 -8.62
N ALA A 69 -15.65 -1.32 -8.43
CA ALA A 69 -16.90 -0.64 -8.76
C ALA A 69 -17.05 -0.30 -10.26
N GLY A 70 -16.07 -0.66 -11.10
CA GLY A 70 -16.09 -0.47 -12.54
C GLY A 70 -15.58 0.90 -13.02
N TYR A 71 -14.89 1.65 -12.18
CA TYR A 71 -14.25 2.91 -12.56
C TYR A 71 -12.78 2.70 -12.92
N GLU A 72 -12.26 3.59 -13.74
CA GLU A 72 -10.85 3.60 -14.15
C GLU A 72 -10.10 4.75 -13.49
N GLY A 73 -8.83 4.51 -13.15
CA GLY A 73 -7.91 5.52 -12.67
C GLY A 73 -6.88 5.91 -13.72
N TYR A 74 -6.49 7.19 -13.72
CA TYR A 74 -5.49 7.70 -14.65
C TYR A 74 -4.49 8.61 -13.96
N ILE A 75 -3.22 8.53 -14.38
CA ILE A 75 -2.19 9.50 -14.04
C ILE A 75 -2.26 10.62 -15.07
N LEU A 76 -2.44 11.85 -14.61
CA LEU A 76 -2.41 13.04 -15.45
C LEU A 76 -1.00 13.62 -15.45
N THR A 77 -0.29 13.50 -16.58
CA THR A 77 1.11 13.91 -16.70
C THR A 77 1.33 15.44 -16.65
N THR A 78 0.28 16.21 -16.94
CA THR A 78 0.33 17.68 -16.90
C THR A 78 0.10 18.25 -15.50
N ALA A 79 -0.50 17.48 -14.59
CA ALA A 79 -0.69 17.89 -13.20
C ALA A 79 0.57 17.56 -12.39
N ARG A 80 1.24 18.57 -11.89
CA ARG A 80 2.46 18.41 -11.09
C ARG A 80 2.17 18.72 -9.63
N THR A 81 2.52 17.81 -8.76
CA THR A 81 2.48 18.02 -7.31
C THR A 81 3.88 17.88 -6.74
N ARG A 82 4.26 18.80 -5.85
CA ARG A 82 5.51 18.68 -5.11
C ARG A 82 5.23 18.04 -3.76
N HIS A 83 5.71 16.83 -3.59
CA HIS A 83 5.63 16.14 -2.31
C HIS A 83 6.86 16.47 -1.48
N TYR A 84 6.66 17.21 -0.39
CA TYR A 84 7.72 17.48 0.58
C TYR A 84 7.90 16.24 1.48
N GLY A 85 8.51 15.20 0.93
CA GLY A 85 8.93 14.04 1.69
C GLY A 85 10.04 14.42 2.66
N PHE A 86 10.05 13.83 3.84
CA PHE A 86 11.12 14.03 4.80
C PHE A 86 12.41 13.45 4.22
N LEU A 87 13.30 14.32 3.76
CA LEU A 87 14.68 14.01 3.44
C LEU A 87 15.46 13.95 4.77
N GLU A 88 15.15 12.97 5.62
CA GLU A 88 15.98 12.72 6.79
C GLU A 88 17.33 12.16 6.27
N SER A 89 18.41 12.88 6.52
CA SER A 89 19.78 12.41 6.29
C SER A 89 20.04 11.17 7.14
N GLY A 90 20.57 10.10 6.52
CA GLY A 90 20.93 8.85 7.23
C GLY A 90 19.89 7.73 7.11
N CYS A 91 18.92 7.86 6.21
CA CYS A 91 17.95 6.79 5.97
C CYS A 91 18.55 5.67 5.12
N VAL A 92 18.29 4.41 5.53
CA VAL A 92 18.69 3.21 4.78
C VAL A 92 17.89 3.14 3.47
N PRO A 93 18.52 3.14 2.29
CA PRO A 93 17.82 3.23 1.01
C PRO A 93 16.75 2.15 0.82
N GLU A 94 17.05 0.90 1.19
CA GLU A 94 16.15 -0.24 1.03
C GLU A 94 14.89 -0.11 1.92
N LEU A 95 15.04 0.45 3.13
CA LEU A 95 13.93 0.69 4.03
C LEU A 95 13.11 1.90 3.58
N ARG A 96 13.77 2.90 3.00
CA ARG A 96 13.14 4.10 2.50
C ARG A 96 12.24 3.84 1.30
N GLN A 97 12.67 3.00 0.35
CA GLN A 97 11.85 2.66 -0.81
C GLN A 97 10.46 2.13 -0.44
N LEU A 98 10.37 1.42 0.68
CA LEU A 98 9.10 0.90 1.20
C LEU A 98 8.44 1.84 2.22
N GLY A 99 9.05 2.98 2.54
CA GLY A 99 8.58 3.90 3.56
C GLY A 99 8.54 3.30 4.96
N ILE A 100 9.46 2.38 5.28
CA ILE A 100 9.51 1.64 6.56
C ILE A 100 10.66 2.10 7.48
N GLU A 101 11.06 3.37 7.37
CA GLU A 101 12.11 3.95 8.22
C GLU A 101 11.66 4.25 9.65
N LYS A 102 10.35 4.42 9.86
CA LYS A 102 9.77 4.72 11.18
C LYS A 102 9.10 3.48 11.77
N PRO A 103 9.36 3.16 13.04
CA PRO A 103 8.88 1.91 13.66
C PRO A 103 7.37 1.69 13.55
N PHE A 104 6.57 2.73 13.79
CA PHE A 104 5.12 2.62 13.67
C PHE A 104 4.67 2.38 12.22
N ARG A 105 5.28 3.09 11.28
CA ARG A 105 5.00 2.94 9.85
C ARG A 105 5.37 1.53 9.37
N THR A 106 6.50 1.00 9.83
CA THR A 106 6.94 -0.37 9.57
C THR A 106 5.94 -1.41 10.06
N TYR A 107 5.45 -1.24 11.29
CA TYR A 107 4.41 -2.11 11.85
C TYR A 107 3.13 -2.07 11.00
N CYS A 108 2.68 -0.88 10.62
CA CYS A 108 1.50 -0.72 9.77
C CYS A 108 1.72 -1.38 8.40
N PHE A 109 2.87 -1.18 7.75
CA PHE A 109 3.20 -1.78 6.47
C PHE A 109 3.09 -3.30 6.51
N ALA A 110 3.77 -3.95 7.45
CA ALA A 110 3.80 -5.40 7.57
C ALA A 110 2.41 -5.99 7.88
N ARG A 111 1.67 -5.38 8.80
CA ARG A 111 0.31 -5.78 9.16
C ARG A 111 -0.70 -5.58 8.01
N ASN A 112 -0.69 -4.39 7.43
CA ASN A 112 -1.70 -3.98 6.48
C ASN A 112 -1.58 -4.70 5.15
N ARG A 113 -0.38 -5.09 4.73
CA ARG A 113 -0.13 -5.93 3.57
C ARG A 113 -0.97 -7.22 3.62
N LEU A 114 -0.99 -7.89 4.75
CA LEU A 114 -1.77 -9.11 4.96
C LEU A 114 -3.27 -8.83 5.03
N ARG A 115 -3.68 -7.75 5.70
CA ARG A 115 -5.08 -7.31 5.73
C ARG A 115 -5.62 -6.97 4.34
N PHE A 116 -4.81 -6.27 3.54
CA PHE A 116 -5.14 -5.93 2.16
C PHE A 116 -5.28 -7.21 1.31
N ALA A 117 -4.31 -8.12 1.39
CA ALA A 117 -4.39 -9.39 0.70
C ALA A 117 -5.65 -10.16 1.09
N ARG A 118 -5.94 -10.30 2.40
CA ARG A 118 -7.13 -11.00 2.89
C ARG A 118 -8.44 -10.43 2.37
N ARG A 119 -8.47 -9.13 2.07
CA ARG A 119 -9.66 -8.43 1.58
C ARG A 119 -9.85 -8.58 0.07
N HIS A 120 -8.77 -8.50 -0.71
CA HIS A 120 -8.83 -8.24 -2.15
C HIS A 120 -8.32 -9.38 -3.03
N VAL A 121 -7.71 -10.42 -2.47
CA VAL A 121 -7.21 -11.55 -3.27
C VAL A 121 -7.79 -12.88 -2.79
N ASP A 122 -7.60 -13.92 -3.58
CA ASP A 122 -8.11 -15.25 -3.30
C ASP A 122 -7.38 -15.93 -2.14
N LEU A 123 -8.03 -16.89 -1.50
CA LEU A 123 -7.47 -17.59 -0.33
C LEU A 123 -6.11 -18.21 -0.62
N LEU A 124 -5.92 -18.83 -1.79
CA LEU A 124 -4.63 -19.41 -2.18
C LEU A 124 -3.52 -18.36 -2.23
N GLN A 125 -3.83 -17.18 -2.77
CA GLN A 125 -2.92 -16.05 -2.81
C GLN A 125 -2.64 -15.49 -1.40
N VAL A 126 -3.66 -15.44 -0.54
CA VAL A 126 -3.48 -15.05 0.87
C VAL A 126 -2.54 -16.02 1.58
N PHE A 127 -2.69 -17.35 1.38
CA PHE A 127 -1.79 -18.34 1.94
C PHE A 127 -0.35 -18.17 1.44
N SER A 128 -0.16 -17.95 0.13
CA SER A 128 1.16 -17.65 -0.43
C SER A 128 1.80 -16.42 0.23
N ILE A 129 1.03 -15.34 0.36
CA ILE A 129 1.53 -14.10 0.96
C ILE A 129 1.84 -14.31 2.46
N ALA A 130 0.95 -14.97 3.20
CA ALA A 130 1.10 -15.12 4.65
C ALA A 130 2.20 -16.11 5.05
N LEU A 131 2.35 -17.22 4.30
CA LEU A 131 3.24 -18.31 4.69
C LEU A 131 4.59 -18.26 3.99
N ILE A 132 4.71 -17.57 2.87
CA ILE A 132 5.94 -17.49 2.09
C ILE A 132 6.47 -16.06 2.07
N PHE A 133 5.75 -15.14 1.42
CA PHE A 133 6.26 -13.79 1.18
C PHE A 133 6.40 -12.92 2.43
N ALA A 134 5.46 -12.99 3.37
CA ALA A 134 5.54 -12.19 4.58
C ALA A 134 6.67 -12.64 5.51
N PRO A 135 6.88 -13.95 5.77
CA PRO A 135 8.04 -14.42 6.51
C PRO A 135 9.37 -14.12 5.82
N LEU A 136 9.51 -14.38 4.52
CA LEU A 136 10.74 -14.05 3.78
C LEU A 136 11.04 -12.55 3.80
N SER A 137 10.03 -11.72 3.62
CA SER A 137 10.18 -10.26 3.73
C SER A 137 10.57 -9.86 5.15
N CYS A 138 10.01 -10.50 6.17
CA CYS A 138 10.34 -10.24 7.58
C CYS A 138 11.81 -10.56 7.87
N VAL A 139 12.33 -11.69 7.37
CA VAL A 139 13.73 -12.07 7.50
C VAL A 139 14.63 -11.08 6.76
N TYR A 140 14.33 -10.78 5.51
CA TYR A 140 15.11 -9.87 4.69
C TYR A 140 15.20 -8.46 5.27
N TYR A 141 14.04 -7.81 5.50
CA TYR A 141 14.02 -6.43 6.02
C TYR A 141 14.45 -6.36 7.49
N GLY A 142 14.20 -7.41 8.26
CA GLY A 142 14.72 -7.56 9.61
C GLY A 142 16.26 -7.60 9.61
N PHE A 143 16.87 -8.40 8.74
CA PHE A 143 18.31 -8.46 8.56
C PHE A 143 18.89 -7.10 8.11
N VAL A 144 18.31 -6.47 7.09
CA VAL A 144 18.72 -5.14 6.63
C VAL A 144 18.66 -4.12 7.77
N ALA A 145 17.58 -4.11 8.54
CA ALA A 145 17.41 -3.18 9.66
C ALA A 145 18.45 -3.42 10.76
N ILE A 146 18.66 -4.67 11.17
CA ILE A 146 19.65 -5.01 12.22
C ILE A 146 21.07 -4.63 11.76
N ARG A 147 21.45 -4.96 10.54
CA ARG A 147 22.76 -4.61 9.97
C ARG A 147 23.03 -3.11 9.96
N ASN A 148 21.97 -2.31 9.83
CA ASN A 148 22.05 -0.84 9.83
C ASN A 148 21.77 -0.22 11.22
N GLY A 149 21.87 -1.00 12.31
CA GLY A 149 21.71 -0.51 13.67
C GLY A 149 20.26 -0.14 14.05
N ARG A 150 19.26 -0.69 13.34
CA ARG A 150 17.84 -0.41 13.55
C ARG A 150 17.04 -1.64 14.02
N PRO A 151 17.38 -2.24 15.16
CA PRO A 151 16.64 -3.39 15.69
C PRO A 151 15.18 -3.06 16.03
N ASP A 152 14.89 -1.80 16.32
CA ASP A 152 13.53 -1.26 16.51
C ASP A 152 12.64 -1.49 15.30
N ILE A 153 13.16 -1.27 14.10
CA ILE A 153 12.49 -1.52 12.83
C ILE A 153 12.26 -3.03 12.62
N ALA A 154 13.31 -3.85 12.85
CA ALA A 154 13.20 -5.30 12.72
C ALA A 154 12.10 -5.87 13.62
N TRP A 155 12.08 -5.46 14.90
CA TRP A 155 11.04 -5.87 15.85
C TRP A 155 9.64 -5.46 15.42
N LYS A 156 9.47 -4.20 14.96
CA LYS A 156 8.17 -3.71 14.50
C LYS A 156 7.69 -4.39 13.23
N TYR A 157 8.62 -4.75 12.33
CA TYR A 157 8.26 -5.54 11.15
C TYR A 157 7.74 -6.93 11.54
N LEU A 158 8.43 -7.63 12.43
CA LEU A 158 8.02 -8.94 12.96
C LEU A 158 6.64 -8.83 13.65
N ALA A 159 6.48 -7.87 14.57
CA ALA A 159 5.24 -7.67 15.30
C ALA A 159 4.05 -7.37 14.35
N GLY A 160 4.28 -6.54 13.33
CA GLY A 160 3.29 -6.24 12.30
C GLY A 160 2.92 -7.47 11.47
N THR A 161 3.92 -8.26 11.06
CA THR A 161 3.70 -9.52 10.31
C THR A 161 2.87 -10.51 11.12
N LEU A 162 3.24 -10.77 12.37
CA LEU A 162 2.50 -11.68 13.25
C LEU A 162 1.06 -11.20 13.47
N ARG A 163 0.87 -9.90 13.70
CA ARG A 163 -0.46 -9.32 13.85
C ARG A 163 -1.29 -9.46 12.58
N GLY A 164 -0.69 -9.23 11.41
CA GLY A 164 -1.36 -9.39 10.12
C GLY A 164 -1.79 -10.83 9.87
N ILE A 165 -0.96 -11.82 10.20
CA ILE A 165 -1.31 -13.25 10.12
C ILE A 165 -2.49 -13.57 11.04
N LEU A 166 -2.45 -13.12 12.30
CA LEU A 166 -3.54 -13.32 13.24
C LEU A 166 -4.86 -12.66 12.76
N ASP A 167 -4.77 -11.49 12.14
CA ASP A 167 -5.95 -10.81 11.58
C ASP A 167 -6.52 -11.58 10.38
N CYS A 168 -5.68 -12.25 9.58
CA CYS A 168 -6.14 -13.15 8.51
C CYS A 168 -6.92 -14.35 9.03
N LEU A 169 -6.55 -14.90 10.19
CA LEU A 169 -7.22 -16.05 10.79
C LEU A 169 -8.59 -15.68 11.40
N LYS A 170 -8.80 -14.44 11.82
CA LYS A 170 -10.04 -13.96 12.44
C LYS A 170 -11.22 -13.75 11.48
N GLY A 171 -11.04 -14.00 10.20
CA GLY A 171 -12.06 -13.79 9.17
C GLY A 171 -12.01 -12.41 8.51
N ARG A 172 -12.83 -12.23 7.46
CA ARG A 172 -12.92 -10.94 6.77
C ARG A 172 -13.55 -9.90 7.70
N PRO A 173 -12.92 -8.75 7.93
CA PRO A 173 -13.61 -7.67 8.63
C PRO A 173 -14.86 -7.30 7.81
N LYS A 174 -16.01 -7.25 8.49
CA LYS A 174 -17.25 -6.77 7.84
C LYS A 174 -16.97 -5.38 7.25
N GLN A 175 -17.32 -5.17 5.99
CA GLN A 175 -17.40 -3.82 5.45
C GLN A 175 -18.37 -3.04 6.35
N VAL A 176 -17.87 -2.03 7.01
CA VAL A 176 -18.73 -1.01 7.58
C VAL A 176 -19.28 -0.28 6.33
N ALA A 177 -20.47 -0.68 5.89
CA ALA A 177 -21.22 0.12 4.94
C ALA A 177 -21.34 1.50 5.59
N SER A 178 -20.69 2.49 5.02
CA SER A 178 -20.91 3.87 5.43
C SER A 178 -22.38 4.14 5.20
N SER A 179 -23.15 4.12 6.29
CA SER A 179 -24.51 4.67 6.27
C SER A 179 -24.36 6.17 6.07
N VAL A 180 -24.23 6.58 4.82
CA VAL A 180 -24.43 7.98 4.46
C VAL A 180 -25.91 8.24 4.77
N ARG A 181 -26.17 8.78 5.95
CA ARG A 181 -27.46 9.37 6.28
C ARG A 181 -27.68 10.48 5.25
N ARG A 182 -28.75 10.31 4.50
CA ARG A 182 -29.32 11.31 3.59
C ARG A 182 -29.67 12.57 4.36
#